data_a414447bb141a355d76357595c32f80f
#
_entry.id   a414447bb141a355d76357595c32f80f
#
_cell.length_a   1.000
_cell.length_b   1.000
_cell.length_c   1.000
_cell.angle_alpha   90.00
_cell.angle_beta   90.00
_cell.angle_gamma   90.00
#
_symmetry.space_group_name_H-M   'P 1'
#
loop_
_entity.id
_entity.type
_entity.pdbx_description
1 polymer ?
#
loop_
_entity_poly.entity_id
_entity_poly.type
_entity_poly.pdbx_seq_one_letter_code
_entity_poly.pdbx_strand_id
1 'polypeptide(L)' 'MIDKKYIVSKLDEAKKLHADACERENGLVAEYYEGVIDTLSDIINSFDMEDE' A
#
# COMPACT_ATOMS: atom_id res chain seq x y z
N MET A 1 10.03 9.87 -12.91
CA MET A 1 8.61 10.17 -12.80
C MET A 1 7.85 8.95 -12.25
N ILE A 2 6.99 9.19 -11.28
CA ILE A 2 6.22 8.12 -10.65
C ILE A 2 4.91 7.93 -11.43
N ASP A 3 4.63 6.71 -11.82
CA ASP A 3 3.38 6.42 -12.51
C ASP A 3 2.55 5.43 -11.69
N LYS A 4 1.32 5.20 -12.14
CA LYS A 4 0.39 4.37 -11.41
C LYS A 4 0.93 2.95 -11.24
N LYS A 5 1.61 2.45 -12.25
CA LYS A 5 2.14 1.11 -12.19
C LYS A 5 3.14 0.94 -11.04
N TYR A 6 3.98 1.95 -10.84
CA TYR A 6 4.94 1.94 -9.76
C TYR A 6 4.24 1.90 -8.41
N ILE A 7 3.20 2.71 -8.27
CA ILE A 7 2.45 2.79 -7.01
C ILE A 7 1.73 1.47 -6.73
N VAL A 8 1.14 0.88 -7.76
CA VAL A 8 0.45 -0.41 -7.60
C VAL A 8 1.45 -1.47 -7.15
N SER A 9 2.64 -1.46 -7.71
CA SER A 9 3.68 -2.41 -7.32
C SER A 9 4.05 -2.24 -5.85
N LYS A 10 4.16 -1.00 -5.39
CA LYS A 10 4.47 -0.72 -4.00
C LYS A 10 3.34 -1.15 -3.07
N LEU A 11 2.11 -0.95 -3.51
CA LEU A 11 0.97 -1.38 -2.72
C LEU A 11 0.96 -2.89 -2.55
N ASP A 12 1.24 -3.60 -3.63
CA ASP A 12 1.28 -5.06 -3.58
C ASP A 12 2.35 -5.54 -2.62
N GLU A 13 3.51 -4.91 -2.67
CA GLU A 13 4.61 -5.24 -1.77
C GLU A 13 4.21 -4.99 -0.31
N ALA A 14 3.56 -3.85 -0.06
CA ALA A 14 3.14 -3.51 1.29
C ALA A 14 2.13 -4.51 1.83
N LYS A 15 1.23 -4.98 0.97
CA LYS A 15 0.25 -5.98 1.38
C LYS A 15 0.92 -7.28 1.79
N LYS A 16 1.94 -7.69 1.07
CA LYS A 16 2.67 -8.90 1.41
C LYS A 16 3.39 -8.76 2.73
N LEU A 17 4.00 -7.61 2.95
CA LEU A 17 4.72 -7.37 4.19
C LEU A 17 3.76 -7.27 5.37
N HIS A 18 2.58 -6.70 5.15
CA HIS A 18 1.57 -6.63 6.18
C HIS A 18 1.12 -8.03 6.59
N ALA A 19 0.88 -8.90 5.62
CA ALA A 19 0.46 -10.26 5.90
C ALA A 19 1.54 -11.00 6.67
N ASP A 20 2.81 -10.78 6.30
CA ASP A 20 3.92 -11.42 6.98
C ASP A 20 3.99 -10.96 8.44
N ALA A 21 3.80 -9.65 8.66
CA ALA A 21 3.84 -9.11 10.00
C ALA A 21 2.72 -9.68 10.87
N CYS A 22 1.54 -9.83 10.28
CA CYS A 22 0.41 -10.41 11.00
C CYS A 22 0.71 -11.86 11.37
N GLU A 23 1.32 -12.60 10.47
CA GLU A 23 1.65 -13.98 10.71
C GLU A 23 2.66 -14.12 11.85
N ARG A 24 3.58 -13.16 11.95
CA ARG A 24 4.59 -13.17 13.00
C ARG A 24 4.10 -12.50 14.27
N GLU A 25 2.83 -12.07 14.27
CA GLU A 25 2.24 -11.39 15.41
C GLU A 25 3.02 -10.13 15.79
N ASN A 26 3.53 -9.45 14.78
CA ASN A 26 4.26 -8.20 14.99
C ASN A 26 3.30 -7.03 14.78
N GLY A 27 2.58 -6.68 15.83
CA GLY A 27 1.52 -5.69 15.74
C GLY A 27 1.99 -4.31 15.30
N LEU A 28 3.18 -3.91 15.74
CA LEU A 28 3.68 -2.58 15.40
C LEU A 28 3.97 -2.47 13.90
N VAL A 29 4.61 -3.50 13.34
CA VAL A 29 4.93 -3.50 11.92
C VAL A 29 3.64 -3.63 11.10
N ALA A 30 2.70 -4.44 11.57
CA ALA A 30 1.43 -4.60 10.87
C ALA A 30 0.70 -3.26 10.79
N GLU A 31 0.70 -2.51 11.89
CA GLU A 31 0.07 -1.20 11.93
C GLU A 31 0.73 -0.23 10.95
N TYR A 32 2.05 -0.28 10.91
CA TYR A 32 2.79 0.58 10.01
C TYR A 32 2.39 0.34 8.56
N TYR A 33 2.33 -0.93 8.16
CA TYR A 33 2.00 -1.25 6.78
C TYR A 33 0.53 -1.02 6.49
N GLU A 34 -0.32 -1.10 7.48
CA GLU A 34 -1.72 -0.75 7.29
C GLU A 34 -1.85 0.69 6.85
N GLY A 35 -1.10 1.59 7.49
CA GLY A 35 -1.10 3.00 7.08
C GLY A 35 -0.50 3.20 5.70
N VAL A 36 0.54 2.45 5.38
CA VAL A 36 1.15 2.52 4.06
C VAL A 36 0.15 2.09 3.00
N ILE A 37 -0.56 1.00 3.24
CA ILE A 37 -1.55 0.50 2.30
C ILE A 37 -2.66 1.53 2.08
N ASP A 38 -3.14 2.13 3.15
CA ASP A 38 -4.19 3.15 3.06
C ASP A 38 -3.73 4.32 2.20
N THR A 39 -2.51 4.80 2.45
CA THR A 39 -1.98 5.94 1.74
C THR A 39 -1.82 5.63 0.25
N LEU A 40 -1.25 4.47 -0.06
CA LEU A 40 -1.05 4.07 -1.45
C LEU A 40 -2.37 3.88 -2.16
N SER A 41 -3.37 3.33 -1.47
CA SER A 41 -4.69 3.16 -2.06
C SER A 41 -5.31 4.51 -2.41
N ASP A 42 -5.15 5.51 -1.54
CA ASP A 42 -5.65 6.84 -1.81
C ASP A 42 -4.98 7.44 -3.04
N ILE A 43 -3.67 7.26 -3.16
CA ILE A 43 -2.94 7.79 -4.29
C ILE A 43 -3.44 7.16 -5.59
N ILE A 44 -3.66 5.84 -5.57
CA ILE A 44 -4.14 5.14 -6.75
C ILE A 44 -5.52 5.66 -7.15
N ASN A 45 -6.38 5.88 -6.16
CA ASN A 45 -7.71 6.42 -6.43
C ASN A 45 -7.63 7.81 -7.06
N SER A 46 -6.64 8.60 -6.64
CA SER A 46 -6.44 9.92 -7.22
C SER A 46 -6.10 9.83 -8.70
N PHE A 47 -5.26 8.86 -9.07
CA PHE A 47 -4.95 8.65 -10.48
C PHE A 47 -6.20 8.38 -11.27
N ASP A 48 -7.07 7.52 -10.74
CA ASP A 48 -8.30 7.16 -11.44
C ASP A 48 -9.22 8.36 -11.59
N MET A 49 -9.28 9.19 -10.58
CA MET A 49 -10.16 10.37 -10.63
C MET A 49 -9.67 11.40 -11.64
N GLU A 50 -8.37 11.49 -11.81
CA GLU A 50 -7.81 12.46 -12.76
C GLU A 50 -8.03 12.06 -14.21
N ASP A 51 -8.41 10.84 -14.43
CA ASP A 51 -8.62 10.34 -15.78
C ASP A 51 -9.90 10.86 -16.40
N GLU A 52 -10.66 11.58 -15.65
CA GLU A 52 -11.88 12.19 -16.17
C GLU A 52 -11.59 13.21 -17.31
#